data_c191c2a905c832942bd95bc1e0608599
#
_entry.id   c191c2a905c832942bd95bc1e0608599
#
_cell.length_a   1.000
_cell.length_b   1.000
_cell.length_c   1.000
_cell.angle_alpha   90.00
_cell.angle_beta   90.00
_cell.angle_gamma   90.00
#
_symmetry.space_group_name_H-M   'P 1'
#
loop_
_entity.id
_entity.type
_entity.pdbx_description
1 polymer ?
#
loop_
_entity_poly.entity_id
_entity_poly.type
_entity_poly.pdbx_seq_one_letter_code
_entity_poly.pdbx_strand_id
1 'polypeptide(L)'
;MELKLYSREWCSWCIDAKEYLESRGYKFVEIDVGEDRQAYEEMKELSEQTYVPTFVAGEHVLANFDTDQLEQFLTEHRIQP
;
A
#
# COMPACT_ATOMS: atom_id res chain seq x y z
N MET A 1 -12.15 -6.53 -5.82
CA MET A 1 -10.93 -5.74 -6.12
C MET A 1 -9.83 -6.21 -5.18
N GLU A 2 -8.68 -6.57 -5.73
CA GLU A 2 -7.55 -6.99 -4.92
C GLU A 2 -6.79 -5.76 -4.41
N LEU A 3 -6.50 -5.75 -3.12
CA LEU A 3 -5.73 -4.68 -2.49
C LEU A 3 -4.34 -5.20 -2.15
N LYS A 4 -3.32 -4.45 -2.52
CA LYS A 4 -1.93 -4.82 -2.25
C LYS A 4 -1.21 -3.67 -1.54
N LEU A 5 -0.49 -4.01 -0.48
CA LEU A 5 0.34 -3.06 0.24
C LEU A 5 1.80 -3.49 0.11
N TYR A 6 2.57 -2.71 -0.62
CA TYR A 6 4.01 -2.93 -0.74
C TYR A 6 4.71 -2.25 0.42
N SER A 7 5.51 -2.98 1.15
CA SER A 7 6.13 -2.51 2.38
C SER A 7 7.59 -2.98 2.50
N ARG A 8 8.24 -2.56 3.58
CA ARG A 8 9.56 -3.04 3.99
C ARG A 8 9.58 -3.18 5.49
N GLU A 9 10.46 -4.03 6.01
CA GLU A 9 10.75 -4.05 7.42
C GLU A 9 11.31 -2.68 7.83
N TRP A 10 11.14 -2.31 9.08
CA TRP A 10 11.64 -1.06 9.64
C TRP A 10 11.01 0.20 9.04
N CYS A 11 9.87 0.08 8.43
CA CYS A 11 9.14 1.21 7.86
C CYS A 11 7.96 1.54 8.77
N SER A 12 8.07 2.61 9.55
CA SER A 12 7.00 2.99 10.47
C SER A 12 5.70 3.36 9.75
N TRP A 13 5.81 4.04 8.63
CA TRP A 13 4.63 4.40 7.82
C TRP A 13 3.96 3.17 7.22
N CYS A 14 4.74 2.14 6.89
CA CYS A 14 4.19 0.87 6.42
C CYS A 14 3.42 0.16 7.53
N ILE A 15 3.95 0.17 8.74
CA ILE A 15 3.31 -0.41 9.91
C ILE A 15 2.00 0.32 10.19
N ASP A 16 2.01 1.64 10.16
CA ASP A 16 0.82 2.45 10.39
C ASP A 16 -0.26 2.17 9.34
N ALA A 17 0.14 2.06 8.07
CA ALA A 17 -0.78 1.76 6.99
C ALA A 17 -1.43 0.39 7.18
N LYS A 18 -0.63 -0.61 7.54
CA LYS A 18 -1.12 -1.96 7.78
C LYS A 18 -2.12 -1.98 8.94
N GLU A 19 -1.77 -1.35 10.06
CA GLU A 19 -2.66 -1.27 11.20
C GLU A 19 -3.97 -0.57 10.87
N TYR A 20 -3.89 0.52 10.11
CA TYR A 20 -5.07 1.26 9.68
C TYR A 20 -6.01 0.35 8.88
N LEU A 21 -5.47 -0.34 7.88
CA LEU A 21 -6.26 -1.21 7.03
C LEU A 21 -6.87 -2.37 7.82
N GLU A 22 -6.09 -3.00 8.68
CA GLU A 22 -6.57 -4.10 9.50
C GLU A 22 -7.66 -3.67 10.48
N SER A 23 -7.47 -2.52 11.12
CA SER A 23 -8.43 -2.02 12.11
C SER A 23 -9.79 -1.69 11.50
N ARG A 24 -9.83 -1.40 10.22
CA ARG A 24 -11.07 -1.08 9.50
C ARG A 24 -11.64 -2.26 8.73
N GLY A 25 -11.05 -3.44 8.87
CA GLY A 25 -11.58 -4.65 8.27
C GLY A 25 -11.24 -4.86 6.81
N TYR A 26 -10.27 -4.13 6.28
CA TYR A 26 -9.83 -4.35 4.90
C TYR A 26 -9.03 -5.65 4.78
N LYS A 27 -9.26 -6.37 3.70
CA LYS A 27 -8.46 -7.53 3.35
C LYS A 27 -7.49 -7.13 2.25
N PHE A 28 -6.23 -7.40 2.46
CA PHE A 28 -5.19 -7.00 1.51
C PHE A 28 -4.01 -7.96 1.59
N VAL A 29 -3.20 -7.95 0.56
CA VAL A 29 -1.96 -8.73 0.51
C VAL A 29 -0.81 -7.78 0.84
N GLU A 30 -0.03 -8.13 1.85
CA GLU A 30 1.18 -7.39 2.19
C GLU A 30 2.35 -8.02 1.46
N ILE A 31 3.13 -7.21 0.77
CA ILE A 31 4.25 -7.67 -0.04
C ILE A 31 5.51 -6.94 0.42
N ASP A 32 6.49 -7.69 0.92
CA ASP A 32 7.74 -7.12 1.39
C ASP A 32 8.71 -6.98 0.21
N VAL A 33 8.90 -5.75 -0.25
CA VAL A 33 9.78 -5.47 -1.39
C VAL A 33 11.26 -5.51 -1.02
N GLY A 34 11.57 -5.57 0.27
CA GLY A 34 12.95 -5.78 0.72
C GLY A 34 13.38 -7.23 0.58
N GLU A 35 12.43 -8.15 0.60
CA GLU A 35 12.68 -9.59 0.50
C GLU A 35 12.46 -10.12 -0.92
N ASP A 36 11.67 -9.42 -1.72
CA ASP A 36 11.26 -9.88 -3.05
C ASP A 36 11.60 -8.83 -4.10
N ARG A 37 12.68 -9.09 -4.84
CA ARG A 37 13.14 -8.16 -5.86
C ARG A 37 12.15 -7.98 -7.00
N GLN A 38 11.47 -9.06 -7.38
CA GLN A 38 10.47 -8.98 -8.46
C GLN A 38 9.32 -8.07 -8.04
N ALA A 39 8.89 -8.17 -6.79
CA ALA A 39 7.84 -7.31 -6.24
C ALA A 39 8.30 -5.85 -6.18
N TYR A 40 9.57 -5.62 -5.87
CA TYR A 40 10.14 -4.28 -5.88
C TYR A 40 10.06 -3.66 -7.29
N GLU A 41 10.44 -4.42 -8.31
CA GLU A 41 10.39 -3.96 -9.69
C GLU A 41 8.94 -3.70 -10.13
N GLU A 42 8.02 -4.57 -9.71
CA GLU A 42 6.60 -4.40 -10.01
C GLU A 42 6.05 -3.12 -9.38
N MET A 43 6.39 -2.87 -8.11
CA MET A 43 5.99 -1.65 -7.42
C MET A 43 6.53 -0.41 -8.13
N LYS A 44 7.81 -0.46 -8.51
CA LYS A 44 8.46 0.64 -9.20
C LYS A 44 7.78 0.95 -10.53
N GLU A 45 7.42 -0.08 -11.27
CA GLU A 45 6.75 0.06 -12.55
C GLU A 45 5.34 0.65 -12.39
N LEU A 46 4.58 0.15 -11.41
CA LEU A 46 3.22 0.59 -11.17
C LEU A 46 3.14 2.01 -10.63
N SER A 47 4.05 2.39 -9.75
CA SER A 47 4.00 3.66 -9.04
C SER A 47 4.97 4.71 -9.58
N GLU A 48 5.87 4.32 -10.46
CA GLU A 48 6.89 5.18 -11.07
C GLU A 48 7.78 5.84 -10.01
N GLN A 49 7.98 5.13 -8.90
CA GLN A 49 8.85 5.57 -7.80
C GLN A 49 9.26 4.36 -6.98
N THR A 50 10.11 4.55 -5.96
CA THR A 50 10.71 3.44 -5.23
C THR A 50 10.46 3.47 -3.71
N TYR A 51 9.61 4.36 -3.25
CA TYR A 51 9.33 4.49 -1.82
C TYR A 51 8.23 3.55 -1.36
N VAL A 52 8.25 3.21 -0.09
CA VAL A 52 7.20 2.49 0.60
C VAL A 52 6.65 3.36 1.72
N PRO A 53 5.39 3.20 2.13
CA PRO A 53 4.43 2.24 1.62
C PRO A 53 3.90 2.64 0.25
N THR A 54 3.51 1.65 -0.55
CA THR A 54 2.81 1.86 -1.80
C THR A 54 1.58 0.95 -1.79
N PHE A 55 0.42 1.54 -2.03
CA PHE A 55 -0.86 0.83 -1.97
C PHE A 55 -1.48 0.78 -3.36
N VAL A 56 -1.89 -0.40 -3.77
CA VAL A 56 -2.50 -0.62 -5.09
C VAL A 56 -3.89 -1.20 -4.91
N ALA A 57 -4.87 -0.55 -5.52
CA ALA A 57 -6.26 -0.96 -5.50
C ALA A 57 -6.77 -0.96 -6.94
N GLY A 58 -6.70 -2.12 -7.59
CA GLY A 58 -7.05 -2.21 -9.01
C GLY A 58 -6.10 -1.36 -9.85
N GLU A 59 -6.65 -0.35 -10.51
CA GLU A 59 -5.88 0.58 -11.35
C GLU A 59 -5.32 1.77 -10.56
N HIS A 60 -5.75 1.93 -9.32
CA HIS A 60 -5.39 3.09 -8.51
C HIS A 60 -4.18 2.80 -7.66
N VAL A 61 -3.23 3.73 -7.65
CA VAL A 61 -1.98 3.59 -6.92
C VAL A 61 -1.76 4.80 -6.03
N LEU A 62 -1.43 4.56 -4.77
CA LEU A 62 -1.04 5.60 -3.83
C LEU A 62 0.35 5.26 -3.32
N ALA A 63 1.28 6.18 -3.48
CA ALA A 63 2.68 5.94 -3.13
C ALA A 63 3.18 6.94 -2.10
N ASN A 64 3.98 6.44 -1.17
CA ASN A 64 4.68 7.26 -0.17
C ASN A 64 3.71 8.14 0.62
N PHE A 65 2.84 7.49 1.39
CA PHE A 65 1.71 8.15 2.04
C PHE A 65 1.69 7.90 3.56
N ASP A 66 0.96 8.77 4.26
CA ASP A 66 0.61 8.56 5.65
C ASP A 66 -0.85 8.04 5.75
N THR A 67 -1.32 7.79 6.98
CA THR A 67 -2.67 7.22 7.15
C THR A 67 -3.78 8.20 6.77
N ASP A 68 -3.55 9.50 6.89
CA ASP A 68 -4.55 10.49 6.47
C ASP A 68 -4.71 10.47 4.95
N GLN A 69 -3.61 10.39 4.25
CA GLN A 69 -3.62 10.28 2.79
C GLN A 69 -4.26 8.97 2.34
N LEU A 70 -4.01 7.89 3.07
CA LEU A 70 -4.61 6.60 2.79
C LEU A 70 -6.13 6.66 2.95
N GLU A 71 -6.61 7.26 4.03
CA GLU A 71 -8.04 7.42 4.26
C GLU A 71 -8.70 8.21 3.14
N GLN A 72 -8.07 9.31 2.74
CA GLN A 72 -8.58 10.15 1.66
C GLN A 72 -8.63 9.37 0.34
N PHE A 73 -7.59 8.60 0.05
CA PHE A 73 -7.51 7.77 -1.16
C PHE A 73 -8.65 6.74 -1.18
N LEU A 74 -8.86 6.05 -0.07
CA LEU A 74 -9.91 5.04 0.02
C LEU A 74 -11.29 5.66 -0.16
N THR A 75 -11.52 6.82 0.43
CA THR A 75 -12.79 7.54 0.31
C THR A 75 -13.00 8.04 -1.11
N GLU A 76 -11.98 8.63 -1.70
CA GLU A 76 -12.05 9.21 -3.04
C GLU A 76 -12.36 8.16 -4.10
N HIS A 77 -11.78 6.97 -3.98
CA HIS A 77 -11.99 5.89 -4.94
C HIS A 77 -13.08 4.92 -4.50
N ARG A 78 -13.80 5.23 -3.41
CA ARG A 78 -14.91 4.43 -2.89
C ARG A 78 -14.51 2.99 -2.62
N ILE A 79 -13.32 2.80 -2.08
CA ILE A 79 -12.81 1.48 -1.73
C ILE A 79 -13.27 1.15 -0.31
N GLN A 80 -14.01 0.07 -0.15
CA GLN A 80 -14.57 -0.34 1.12
C GLN A 80 -14.06 -1.72 1.52
N PRO A 81 -14.02 -2.01 2.83
CA PRO A 81 -13.59 -3.33 3.31
C PRO A 81 -14.52 -4.47 2.95
#